data_4fc555b341f7ed39dd84945ffd57d242
#
_entry.id   4fc555b341f7ed39dd84945ffd57d242
#
_cell.length_a   1.000
_cell.length_b   1.000
_cell.length_c   1.000
_cell.angle_alpha   90.00
_cell.angle_beta   90.00
_cell.angle_gamma   90.00
#
_symmetry.space_group_name_H-M   'P 1'
#
loop_
_entity.id
_entity.type
_entity.pdbx_description
1 polymer ?
#
loop_
_entity_poly.entity_id
_entity_poly.type
_entity_poly.pdbx_seq_one_letter_code
_entity_poly.pdbx_strand_id
1 'polypeptide(L)'
;MREVLARASALLADAGVPTPEVDARLLAAHIAGTSPMGVLFAEVTEEFSQAFEAAVARRATREPLQHITGTAPFGPLELEVGPGVFIPRPETEVLADWAVRTLRDIPSPTVVDLGTGSGALPIYIGHHIPEAQLYAVELSATAREFAARNAASHNVRLSLIDANMTDLELLPELRGRVDLVVANPPYVPETPDLDPEVYHDPHEAVFSGPDGMDAIRGLVPVAETLLRPGGWLGVEHDDATSQSTRAVIAASGGFSAPEPLRDLAGRERFVCASKL
;
A
#
# COMPACT_ATOMS: atom_id res chain seq x y z
N MET A 1 9.71 -21.82 24.59
CA MET A 1 9.68 -20.96 23.40
C MET A 1 10.48 -21.50 22.20
N ARG A 2 11.80 -21.74 22.25
CA ARG A 2 12.58 -22.16 21.07
C ARG A 2 12.03 -23.40 20.35
N GLU A 3 11.63 -24.44 21.07
CA GLU A 3 11.06 -25.65 20.49
C GLU A 3 9.67 -25.41 19.88
N VAL A 4 8.89 -24.52 20.48
CA VAL A 4 7.57 -24.10 19.97
C VAL A 4 7.73 -23.41 18.63
N LEU A 5 8.65 -22.44 18.53
CA LEU A 5 8.96 -21.75 17.29
C LEU A 5 9.51 -22.69 16.21
N ALA A 6 10.41 -23.62 16.57
CA ALA A 6 10.96 -24.57 15.61
C ALA A 6 9.89 -25.49 14.99
N ARG A 7 8.93 -25.98 15.80
CA ARG A 7 7.81 -26.80 15.31
C ARG A 7 6.89 -25.98 14.38
N ALA A 8 6.57 -24.73 14.77
CA ALA A 8 5.75 -23.87 13.95
C ALA A 8 6.43 -23.54 12.61
N SER A 9 7.73 -23.23 12.64
CA SER A 9 8.51 -22.97 11.42
C SER A 9 8.53 -24.18 10.48
N ALA A 10 8.68 -25.40 11.00
CA ALA A 10 8.62 -26.61 10.20
C ALA A 10 7.24 -26.78 9.52
N LEU A 11 6.15 -26.59 10.27
CA LEU A 11 4.79 -26.69 9.76
C LEU A 11 4.54 -25.63 8.64
N LEU A 12 4.97 -24.40 8.87
CA LEU A 12 4.82 -23.33 7.89
C LEU A 12 5.68 -23.57 6.62
N ALA A 13 6.88 -24.15 6.79
CA ALA A 13 7.73 -24.55 5.66
C ALA A 13 7.08 -25.64 4.81
N ASP A 14 6.51 -26.66 5.45
CA ASP A 14 5.77 -27.74 4.77
C ASP A 14 4.53 -27.21 4.02
N ALA A 15 3.92 -26.12 4.54
CA ALA A 15 2.82 -25.42 3.88
C ALA A 15 3.26 -24.46 2.77
N GLY A 16 4.57 -24.35 2.47
CA GLY A 16 5.12 -23.51 1.43
C GLY A 16 5.15 -22.02 1.75
N VAL A 17 5.13 -21.64 3.04
CA VAL A 17 5.30 -20.23 3.46
C VAL A 17 6.74 -19.79 3.16
N PRO A 18 6.96 -18.67 2.48
CA PRO A 18 8.31 -18.26 2.03
C PRO A 18 9.28 -17.94 3.18
N THR A 19 8.80 -17.46 4.32
CA THR A 19 9.60 -16.99 5.45
C THR A 19 9.17 -17.64 6.78
N PRO A 20 9.18 -18.98 6.88
CA PRO A 20 8.50 -19.71 7.96
C PRO A 20 9.05 -19.39 9.35
N GLU A 21 10.37 -19.17 9.52
CA GLU A 21 10.96 -18.82 10.81
C GLU A 21 10.63 -17.39 11.25
N VAL A 22 10.55 -16.48 10.27
CA VAL A 22 10.19 -15.08 10.51
C VAL A 22 8.72 -15.01 10.91
N ASP A 23 7.85 -15.66 10.13
CA ASP A 23 6.40 -15.66 10.36
C ASP A 23 6.06 -16.31 11.71
N ALA A 24 6.63 -17.47 12.04
CA ALA A 24 6.44 -18.09 13.34
C ALA A 24 6.83 -17.17 14.50
N ARG A 25 7.94 -16.44 14.36
CA ARG A 25 8.40 -15.49 15.39
C ARG A 25 7.49 -14.28 15.51
N LEU A 26 7.04 -13.73 14.41
CA LEU A 26 6.13 -12.57 14.39
C LEU A 26 4.76 -12.92 14.96
N LEU A 27 4.21 -14.09 14.62
CA LEU A 27 2.97 -14.60 15.22
C LEU A 27 3.11 -14.79 16.73
N ALA A 28 4.21 -15.41 17.17
CA ALA A 28 4.46 -15.62 18.61
C ALA A 28 4.63 -14.27 19.34
N ALA A 29 5.29 -13.30 18.74
CA ALA A 29 5.48 -11.97 19.30
C ALA A 29 4.13 -11.25 19.45
N HIS A 30 3.29 -11.32 18.42
CA HIS A 30 1.93 -10.77 18.43
C HIS A 30 1.09 -11.36 19.57
N ILE A 31 1.02 -12.69 19.67
CA ILE A 31 0.24 -13.39 20.72
C ILE A 31 0.77 -13.08 22.12
N ALA A 32 2.10 -12.99 22.28
CA ALA A 32 2.71 -12.67 23.58
C ALA A 32 2.68 -11.18 23.94
N GLY A 33 2.20 -10.31 23.04
CA GLY A 33 2.20 -8.85 23.24
C GLY A 33 3.59 -8.27 23.44
N THR A 34 4.61 -8.78 22.73
CA THR A 34 6.01 -8.38 22.89
C THR A 34 6.72 -8.19 21.55
N SER A 35 7.96 -7.70 21.58
CA SER A 35 8.75 -7.57 20.37
C SER A 35 9.22 -8.94 19.82
N PRO A 36 9.57 -9.04 18.52
CA PRO A 36 10.11 -10.28 17.94
C PRO A 36 11.39 -10.79 18.59
N MET A 37 12.17 -9.92 19.25
CA MET A 37 13.32 -10.32 20.07
C MET A 37 12.92 -10.72 21.48
N GLY A 38 11.93 -10.04 22.06
CA GLY A 38 11.42 -10.30 23.40
C GLY A 38 10.71 -11.64 23.53
N VAL A 39 10.12 -12.15 22.45
CA VAL A 39 9.37 -13.41 22.47
C VAL A 39 10.21 -14.62 22.92
N LEU A 40 11.52 -14.58 22.71
CA LEU A 40 12.41 -15.66 23.15
C LEU A 40 12.44 -15.85 24.68
N PHE A 41 12.03 -14.83 25.43
CA PHE A 41 11.98 -14.80 26.89
C PHE A 41 10.54 -14.86 27.43
N ALA A 42 9.54 -14.90 26.55
CA ALA A 42 8.14 -15.01 26.94
C ALA A 42 7.85 -16.40 27.52
N GLU A 43 6.95 -16.42 28.49
CA GLU A 43 6.45 -17.66 29.08
C GLU A 43 5.50 -18.37 28.08
N VAL A 44 5.61 -19.70 28.04
CA VAL A 44 4.72 -20.54 27.22
C VAL A 44 3.60 -21.06 28.16
N THR A 45 2.53 -20.28 28.24
CA THR A 45 1.32 -20.69 28.97
C THR A 45 0.42 -21.54 28.07
N GLU A 46 -0.59 -22.17 28.68
CA GLU A 46 -1.61 -22.93 27.94
C GLU A 46 -2.39 -22.00 26.97
N GLU A 47 -2.77 -20.80 27.44
CA GLU A 47 -3.47 -19.80 26.64
C GLU A 47 -2.63 -19.32 25.44
N PHE A 48 -1.33 -19.04 25.69
CA PHE A 48 -0.40 -18.73 24.62
C PHE A 48 -0.34 -19.87 23.60
N SER A 49 -0.19 -21.12 24.06
CA SER A 49 -0.05 -22.28 23.17
C SER A 49 -1.25 -22.44 22.26
N GLN A 50 -2.48 -22.37 22.82
CA GLN A 50 -3.72 -22.48 22.05
C GLN A 50 -3.87 -21.35 21.01
N ALA A 51 -3.64 -20.10 21.41
CA ALA A 51 -3.72 -18.95 20.51
C ALA A 51 -2.66 -19.01 19.39
N PHE A 52 -1.43 -19.40 19.76
CA PHE A 52 -0.34 -19.52 18.81
C PHE A 52 -0.55 -20.64 17.79
N GLU A 53 -1.00 -21.82 18.25
CA GLU A 53 -1.33 -22.94 17.35
C GLU A 53 -2.45 -22.57 16.37
N ALA A 54 -3.48 -21.85 16.83
CA ALA A 54 -4.55 -21.36 15.98
C ALA A 54 -4.03 -20.36 14.92
N ALA A 55 -3.15 -19.44 15.31
CA ALA A 55 -2.55 -18.47 14.39
C ALA A 55 -1.63 -19.16 13.37
N VAL A 56 -0.83 -20.11 13.78
CA VAL A 56 0.02 -20.93 12.90
C VAL A 56 -0.83 -21.76 11.91
N ALA A 57 -1.94 -22.34 12.38
CA ALA A 57 -2.86 -23.08 11.51
C ALA A 57 -3.47 -22.18 10.41
N ARG A 58 -3.87 -20.95 10.76
CA ARG A 58 -4.33 -19.95 9.78
C ARG A 58 -3.22 -19.63 8.78
N ARG A 59 -2.00 -19.33 9.24
CA ARG A 59 -0.87 -19.02 8.35
C ARG A 59 -0.50 -20.19 7.42
N ALA A 60 -0.62 -21.42 7.89
CA ALA A 60 -0.41 -22.62 7.08
C ALA A 60 -1.43 -22.78 5.93
N THR A 61 -2.61 -22.15 6.01
CA THR A 61 -3.53 -22.05 4.86
C THR A 61 -3.13 -20.99 3.84
N ARG A 62 -1.97 -20.35 3.99
CA ARG A 62 -1.45 -19.21 3.20
C ARG A 62 -2.24 -17.91 3.42
N GLU A 63 -3.00 -17.81 4.53
CA GLU A 63 -3.54 -16.53 4.95
C GLU A 63 -2.39 -15.56 5.25
N PRO A 64 -2.40 -14.31 4.73
CA PRO A 64 -1.32 -13.35 4.96
C PRO A 64 -1.07 -13.11 6.46
N LEU A 65 0.20 -13.05 6.84
CA LEU A 65 0.61 -12.78 8.21
C LEU A 65 -0.10 -11.52 8.77
N GLN A 66 -0.16 -10.47 7.97
CA GLN A 66 -0.75 -9.18 8.34
C GLN A 66 -2.26 -9.28 8.60
N HIS A 67 -2.98 -10.16 7.90
CA HIS A 67 -4.39 -10.42 8.20
C HIS A 67 -4.58 -11.17 9.52
N ILE A 68 -3.59 -11.98 9.93
CA ILE A 68 -3.62 -12.71 11.21
C ILE A 68 -3.27 -11.78 12.37
N THR A 69 -2.28 -10.92 12.20
CA THR A 69 -1.84 -9.96 13.23
C THR A 69 -2.69 -8.69 13.26
N GLY A 70 -3.43 -8.40 12.18
CA GLY A 70 -4.27 -7.21 12.06
C GLY A 70 -3.51 -5.93 11.75
N THR A 71 -2.19 -5.99 11.56
CA THR A 71 -1.34 -4.82 11.28
C THR A 71 -0.29 -5.08 10.21
N ALA A 72 0.11 -4.02 9.53
CA ALA A 72 1.22 -4.01 8.58
C ALA A 72 2.14 -2.80 8.83
N PRO A 73 3.47 -2.99 8.83
CA PRO A 73 4.41 -1.87 8.91
C PRO A 73 4.45 -1.11 7.58
N PHE A 74 4.60 0.22 7.65
CA PHE A 74 4.85 1.08 6.51
C PHE A 74 5.73 2.26 6.93
N GLY A 75 7.03 2.19 6.66
CA GLY A 75 8.03 3.11 7.18
C GLY A 75 8.00 3.15 8.72
N PRO A 76 7.79 4.34 9.34
CA PRO A 76 7.70 4.47 10.80
C PRO A 76 6.29 4.14 11.34
N LEU A 77 5.33 3.82 10.47
CA LEU A 77 3.93 3.60 10.82
C LEU A 77 3.63 2.12 11.01
N GLU A 78 2.65 1.81 11.86
CA GLU A 78 1.98 0.53 11.94
C GLU A 78 0.51 0.75 11.60
N LEU A 79 0.07 0.20 10.46
CA LEU A 79 -1.26 0.42 9.91
C LEU A 79 -2.15 -0.78 10.21
N GLU A 80 -3.40 -0.55 10.62
CA GLU A 80 -4.41 -1.59 10.68
C GLU A 80 -4.72 -2.09 9.27
N VAL A 81 -4.77 -3.41 9.12
CA VAL A 81 -5.17 -4.11 7.90
C VAL A 81 -5.98 -5.36 8.24
N GLY A 82 -6.67 -5.89 7.25
CA GLY A 82 -7.47 -7.11 7.41
C GLY A 82 -8.20 -7.45 6.11
N PRO A 83 -9.07 -8.47 6.13
CA PRO A 83 -9.86 -8.81 4.95
C PRO A 83 -10.63 -7.62 4.38
N GLY A 84 -10.54 -7.40 3.08
CA GLY A 84 -11.23 -6.30 2.38
C GLY A 84 -10.40 -5.02 2.19
N VAL A 85 -9.12 -5.02 2.60
CA VAL A 85 -8.17 -3.95 2.28
C VAL A 85 -6.85 -4.52 1.77
N PHE A 86 -6.23 -3.86 0.81
CA PHE A 86 -4.90 -4.21 0.30
C PHE A 86 -3.83 -4.01 1.38
N ILE A 87 -2.96 -5.01 1.55
CA ILE A 87 -1.83 -4.94 2.49
C ILE A 87 -0.74 -4.06 1.88
N PRO A 88 -0.36 -2.93 2.53
CA PRO A 88 0.74 -2.08 2.06
C PRO A 88 2.02 -2.87 1.82
N ARG A 89 2.66 -2.65 0.67
CA ARG A 89 3.91 -3.32 0.31
C ARG A 89 5.12 -2.44 0.66
N PRO A 90 6.24 -3.03 1.11
CA PRO A 90 7.45 -2.26 1.43
C PRO A 90 8.00 -1.44 0.27
N GLU A 91 7.82 -1.92 -0.97
CA GLU A 91 8.26 -1.21 -2.17
C GLU A 91 7.59 0.17 -2.29
N THR A 92 6.31 0.29 -1.93
CA THR A 92 5.53 1.53 -1.98
C THR A 92 6.11 2.63 -1.08
N GLU A 93 6.91 2.28 -0.06
CA GLU A 93 7.61 3.26 0.79
C GLU A 93 8.55 4.17 -0.03
N VAL A 94 9.10 3.67 -1.14
CA VAL A 94 9.95 4.48 -2.03
C VAL A 94 9.14 5.60 -2.69
N LEU A 95 7.91 5.33 -3.10
CA LEU A 95 7.00 6.35 -3.64
C LEU A 95 6.61 7.37 -2.55
N ALA A 96 6.34 6.90 -1.34
CA ALA A 96 6.02 7.76 -0.19
C ALA A 96 7.19 8.70 0.16
N ASP A 97 8.41 8.18 0.20
CA ASP A 97 9.63 8.95 0.43
C ASP A 97 9.90 9.97 -0.70
N TRP A 98 9.69 9.57 -1.95
CA TRP A 98 9.79 10.47 -3.09
C TRP A 98 8.76 11.60 -2.98
N ALA A 99 7.53 11.31 -2.61
CA ALA A 99 6.47 12.28 -2.40
C ALA A 99 6.85 13.32 -1.34
N VAL A 100 7.34 12.88 -0.18
CA VAL A 100 7.79 13.77 0.91
C VAL A 100 8.94 14.68 0.44
N ARG A 101 9.92 14.13 -0.28
CA ARG A 101 11.03 14.94 -0.84
C ARG A 101 10.57 15.98 -1.85
N THR A 102 9.63 15.61 -2.71
CA THR A 102 9.06 16.49 -3.74
C THR A 102 8.29 17.66 -3.14
N LEU A 103 7.62 17.43 -2.02
CA LEU A 103 6.78 18.43 -1.35
C LEU A 103 7.50 19.28 -0.31
N ARG A 104 8.75 18.96 0.03
CA ARG A 104 9.51 19.56 1.15
C ARG A 104 9.45 21.07 1.24
N ASP A 105 9.54 21.75 0.09
CA ASP A 105 9.67 23.19 0.02
C ASP A 105 8.34 23.88 -0.33
N ILE A 106 7.23 23.14 -0.34
CA ILE A 106 5.89 23.67 -0.63
C ILE A 106 5.14 23.88 0.68
N PRO A 107 4.83 25.12 1.06
CA PRO A 107 4.02 25.38 2.25
C PRO A 107 2.60 24.82 2.08
N SER A 108 2.14 24.02 3.06
CA SER A 108 0.79 23.41 3.07
C SER A 108 0.38 22.78 1.73
N PRO A 109 1.16 21.81 1.20
CA PRO A 109 0.90 21.22 -0.11
C PRO A 109 -0.45 20.50 -0.14
N THR A 110 -1.12 20.56 -1.29
CA THR A 110 -2.34 19.79 -1.56
C THR A 110 -1.98 18.49 -2.28
N VAL A 111 -2.36 17.38 -1.68
CA VAL A 111 -2.04 16.02 -2.17
C VAL A 111 -3.34 15.24 -2.39
N VAL A 112 -3.42 14.53 -3.50
CA VAL A 112 -4.49 13.57 -3.77
C VAL A 112 -3.87 12.18 -3.95
N ASP A 113 -4.36 11.20 -3.18
CA ASP A 113 -4.03 9.78 -3.35
C ASP A 113 -5.20 9.09 -4.03
N LEU A 114 -4.95 8.46 -5.17
CA LEU A 114 -5.95 7.81 -6.00
C LEU A 114 -5.91 6.28 -5.78
N GLY A 115 -6.91 5.75 -5.09
CA GLY A 115 -6.96 4.35 -4.67
C GLY A 115 -6.19 4.12 -3.38
N THR A 116 -6.59 4.82 -2.32
CA THR A 116 -5.80 4.91 -1.08
C THR A 116 -5.68 3.62 -0.28
N GLY A 117 -6.59 2.67 -0.47
CA GLY A 117 -6.61 1.42 0.30
C GLY A 117 -6.65 1.66 1.81
N SER A 118 -5.62 1.21 2.52
CA SER A 118 -5.47 1.42 3.97
C SER A 118 -5.06 2.83 4.39
N GLY A 119 -4.83 3.74 3.43
CA GLY A 119 -4.35 5.09 3.68
C GLY A 119 -2.83 5.24 3.79
N ALA A 120 -2.06 4.22 3.40
CA ALA A 120 -0.61 4.16 3.64
C ALA A 120 0.14 5.39 3.09
N LEU A 121 -0.05 5.75 1.82
CA LEU A 121 0.63 6.88 1.19
C LEU A 121 0.28 8.22 1.85
N PRO A 122 -1.00 8.63 1.95
CA PRO A 122 -1.32 9.95 2.49
C PRO A 122 -1.04 10.06 3.99
N ILE A 123 -1.16 8.96 4.75
CA ILE A 123 -0.82 8.98 6.19
C ILE A 123 0.69 9.13 6.38
N TYR A 124 1.51 8.44 5.57
CA TYR A 124 2.95 8.62 5.58
C TYR A 124 3.34 10.07 5.23
N ILE A 125 2.74 10.65 4.19
CA ILE A 125 2.98 12.04 3.80
C ILE A 125 2.57 13.00 4.94
N GLY A 126 1.39 12.82 5.53
CA GLY A 126 0.90 13.65 6.62
C GLY A 126 1.70 13.54 7.92
N HIS A 127 2.28 12.35 8.17
CA HIS A 127 3.21 12.15 9.29
C HIS A 127 4.48 13.01 9.15
N HIS A 128 5.00 13.16 7.92
CA HIS A 128 6.22 13.91 7.64
C HIS A 128 5.97 15.40 7.30
N ILE A 129 4.77 15.72 6.81
CA ILE A 129 4.35 17.08 6.45
C ILE A 129 2.97 17.35 7.07
N PRO A 130 2.90 17.69 8.37
CA PRO A 130 1.63 17.86 9.09
C PRO A 130 0.72 18.97 8.54
N GLU A 131 1.27 19.91 7.78
CA GLU A 131 0.55 21.02 7.15
C GLU A 131 -0.08 20.62 5.80
N ALA A 132 0.21 19.43 5.26
CA ALA A 132 -0.35 18.98 4.00
C ALA A 132 -1.88 18.85 4.06
N GLN A 133 -2.53 19.27 2.98
CA GLN A 133 -3.95 19.05 2.75
C GLN A 133 -4.12 17.74 1.97
N LEU A 134 -4.58 16.69 2.66
CA LEU A 134 -4.60 15.33 2.14
C LEU A 134 -6.01 14.91 1.77
N TYR A 135 -6.17 14.49 0.53
CA TYR A 135 -7.38 13.91 -0.03
C TYR A 135 -7.08 12.48 -0.47
N ALA A 136 -7.89 11.54 -0.02
CA ALA A 136 -7.72 10.11 -0.30
C ALA A 136 -8.99 9.57 -0.96
N VAL A 137 -8.87 9.15 -2.20
CA VAL A 137 -9.97 8.62 -3.00
C VAL A 137 -9.98 7.10 -2.89
N GLU A 138 -11.11 6.53 -2.51
CA GLU A 138 -11.27 5.09 -2.37
C GLU A 138 -12.73 4.69 -2.63
N LEU A 139 -12.91 3.69 -3.49
CA LEU A 139 -14.24 3.19 -3.84
C LEU A 139 -14.79 2.20 -2.81
N SER A 140 -13.91 1.36 -2.24
CA SER A 140 -14.29 0.36 -1.25
C SER A 140 -14.62 0.99 0.10
N ALA A 141 -15.86 0.80 0.58
CA ALA A 141 -16.27 1.27 1.90
C ALA A 141 -15.43 0.65 3.02
N THR A 142 -15.11 -0.64 2.91
CA THR A 142 -14.26 -1.35 3.88
C THR A 142 -12.85 -0.76 3.93
N ALA A 143 -12.23 -0.50 2.78
CA ALA A 143 -10.90 0.12 2.73
C ALA A 143 -10.92 1.55 3.32
N ARG A 144 -11.97 2.35 3.03
CA ARG A 144 -12.15 3.67 3.65
C ARG A 144 -12.24 3.62 5.18
N GLU A 145 -12.90 2.58 5.74
CA GLU A 145 -12.94 2.40 7.20
C GLU A 145 -11.55 2.14 7.78
N PHE A 146 -10.73 1.31 7.13
CA PHE A 146 -9.33 1.11 7.54
C PHE A 146 -8.54 2.41 7.42
N ALA A 147 -8.62 3.13 6.31
CA ALA A 147 -7.95 4.41 6.12
C ALA A 147 -8.35 5.45 7.19
N ALA A 148 -9.64 5.51 7.55
CA ALA A 148 -10.13 6.40 8.60
C ALA A 148 -9.53 6.07 9.99
N ARG A 149 -9.52 4.78 10.37
CA ARG A 149 -8.93 4.34 11.64
C ARG A 149 -7.43 4.60 11.68
N ASN A 150 -6.72 4.29 10.58
CA ASN A 150 -5.29 4.52 10.45
C ASN A 150 -4.95 6.01 10.53
N ALA A 151 -5.69 6.88 9.83
CA ALA A 151 -5.49 8.32 9.92
C ALA A 151 -5.70 8.84 11.35
N ALA A 152 -6.74 8.37 12.04
CA ALA A 152 -7.02 8.74 13.41
C ALA A 152 -5.93 8.27 14.39
N SER A 153 -5.47 7.02 14.28
CA SER A 153 -4.43 6.46 15.18
C SER A 153 -3.08 7.16 15.03
N HIS A 154 -2.79 7.69 13.83
CA HIS A 154 -1.55 8.43 13.56
C HIS A 154 -1.72 9.96 13.64
N ASN A 155 -2.89 10.46 14.08
CA ASN A 155 -3.20 11.89 14.20
C ASN A 155 -3.03 12.68 12.88
N VAL A 156 -3.29 12.04 11.74
CA VAL A 156 -3.24 12.65 10.41
C VAL A 156 -4.65 13.07 9.98
N ARG A 157 -4.80 14.32 9.56
CA ARG A 157 -6.06 14.83 8.99
C ARG A 157 -6.16 14.40 7.54
N LEU A 158 -7.11 13.53 7.22
CA LEU A 158 -7.33 12.95 5.92
C LEU A 158 -8.77 13.15 5.46
N SER A 159 -8.96 13.77 4.31
CA SER A 159 -10.27 13.88 3.66
C SER A 159 -10.50 12.65 2.79
N LEU A 160 -11.34 11.72 3.27
CA LEU A 160 -11.70 10.50 2.55
C LEU A 160 -12.86 10.78 1.58
N ILE A 161 -12.68 10.40 0.33
CA ILE A 161 -13.62 10.63 -0.78
C ILE A 161 -14.12 9.28 -1.30
N ASP A 162 -15.43 9.07 -1.23
CA ASP A 162 -16.11 7.91 -1.82
C ASP A 162 -16.29 8.14 -3.31
N ALA A 163 -15.33 7.70 -4.12
CA ALA A 163 -15.37 7.89 -5.55
C ALA A 163 -14.45 6.90 -6.29
N ASN A 164 -14.70 6.76 -7.59
CA ASN A 164 -13.79 6.03 -8.47
C ASN A 164 -12.61 6.94 -8.86
N MET A 165 -11.38 6.44 -8.71
CA MET A 165 -10.14 7.15 -9.08
C MET A 165 -10.04 7.52 -10.57
N THR A 166 -10.88 6.93 -11.42
CA THR A 166 -10.92 7.18 -12.86
C THR A 166 -12.03 8.15 -13.28
N ASP A 167 -12.77 8.73 -12.32
CA ASP A 167 -13.84 9.67 -12.60
C ASP A 167 -13.27 11.06 -12.93
N LEU A 168 -13.49 11.53 -14.15
CA LEU A 168 -13.05 12.85 -14.61
C LEU A 168 -13.72 14.03 -13.90
N GLU A 169 -14.86 13.80 -13.23
CA GLU A 169 -15.54 14.81 -12.42
C GLU A 169 -15.11 14.79 -10.93
N LEU A 170 -14.10 13.98 -10.62
CA LEU A 170 -13.54 13.87 -9.27
C LEU A 170 -12.98 15.22 -8.80
N LEU A 171 -13.36 15.62 -7.55
CA LEU A 171 -12.82 16.79 -6.84
C LEU A 171 -12.78 18.07 -7.71
N PRO A 172 -13.91 18.52 -8.28
CA PRO A 172 -13.92 19.62 -9.24
C PRO A 172 -13.36 20.94 -8.67
N GLU A 173 -13.44 21.13 -7.34
CA GLU A 173 -12.88 22.28 -6.62
C GLU A 173 -11.34 22.28 -6.57
N LEU A 174 -10.70 21.15 -6.78
CA LEU A 174 -9.23 20.99 -6.77
C LEU A 174 -8.60 21.01 -8.16
N ARG A 175 -9.39 21.17 -9.24
CA ARG A 175 -8.88 21.20 -10.60
C ARG A 175 -7.81 22.31 -10.77
N GLY A 176 -6.62 21.90 -11.25
CA GLY A 176 -5.48 22.80 -11.47
C GLY A 176 -4.86 23.37 -10.18
N ARG A 177 -5.11 22.74 -9.01
CA ARG A 177 -4.63 23.24 -7.70
C ARG A 177 -3.79 22.24 -6.92
N VAL A 178 -3.77 20.98 -7.32
CA VAL A 178 -3.08 19.90 -6.60
C VAL A 178 -1.58 19.98 -6.88
N ASP A 179 -0.77 19.90 -5.84
CA ASP A 179 0.69 19.89 -5.92
C ASP A 179 1.24 18.51 -6.28
N LEU A 180 0.59 17.46 -5.76
CA LEU A 180 1.00 16.08 -5.98
C LEU A 180 -0.22 15.16 -6.09
N VAL A 181 -0.24 14.35 -7.12
CA VAL A 181 -1.09 13.15 -7.21
C VAL A 181 -0.19 11.93 -7.07
N VAL A 182 -0.52 11.04 -6.15
CA VAL A 182 0.10 9.73 -5.99
C VAL A 182 -0.93 8.64 -6.21
N ALA A 183 -0.50 7.47 -6.66
CA ALA A 183 -1.36 6.30 -6.77
C ALA A 183 -0.54 5.01 -6.69
N ASN A 184 -1.05 4.03 -5.95
CA ASN A 184 -0.71 2.63 -6.10
C ASN A 184 -1.98 1.90 -6.59
N PRO A 185 -2.30 2.00 -7.90
CA PRO A 185 -3.52 1.42 -8.45
C PRO A 185 -3.39 -0.09 -8.64
N PRO A 186 -4.47 -0.84 -8.85
CA PRO A 186 -4.37 -2.20 -9.34
C PRO A 186 -3.63 -2.20 -10.69
N TYR A 187 -2.67 -3.13 -10.84
CA TYR A 187 -1.83 -3.20 -12.05
C TYR A 187 -1.50 -4.63 -12.49
N VAL A 188 -2.11 -5.64 -11.85
CA VAL A 188 -1.87 -7.03 -12.21
C VAL A 188 -2.83 -7.46 -13.32
N PRO A 189 -2.33 -8.10 -14.39
CA PRO A 189 -3.20 -8.71 -15.40
C PRO A 189 -4.07 -9.82 -14.80
N GLU A 190 -5.27 -10.02 -15.36
CA GLU A 190 -6.11 -11.17 -15.02
C GLU A 190 -5.39 -12.48 -15.36
N THR A 191 -4.86 -13.16 -14.36
CA THR A 191 -4.13 -14.44 -14.50
C THR A 191 -4.42 -15.36 -13.32
N PRO A 192 -4.51 -16.69 -13.54
CA PRO A 192 -4.66 -17.65 -12.46
C PRO A 192 -3.36 -18.02 -11.75
N ASP A 193 -2.19 -17.60 -12.25
CA ASP A 193 -0.89 -18.07 -11.80
C ASP A 193 -0.18 -17.06 -10.87
N LEU A 194 -0.85 -16.67 -9.80
CA LEU A 194 -0.26 -15.82 -8.76
C LEU A 194 0.03 -16.60 -7.48
N ASP A 195 0.87 -16.01 -6.60
CA ASP A 195 1.06 -16.55 -5.25
C ASP A 195 -0.29 -16.62 -4.52
N PRO A 196 -0.60 -17.73 -3.82
CA PRO A 196 -1.86 -17.89 -3.09
C PRO A 196 -2.20 -16.74 -2.13
N GLU A 197 -1.20 -16.07 -1.59
CA GLU A 197 -1.42 -14.93 -0.67
C GLU A 197 -2.04 -13.71 -1.35
N VAL A 198 -1.78 -13.51 -2.65
CA VAL A 198 -2.36 -12.39 -3.42
C VAL A 198 -3.89 -12.50 -3.52
N TYR A 199 -4.43 -13.70 -3.53
CA TYR A 199 -5.90 -13.92 -3.59
C TYR A 199 -6.63 -13.61 -2.28
N HIS A 200 -5.93 -13.27 -1.21
CA HIS A 200 -6.52 -12.75 0.02
C HIS A 200 -6.71 -11.23 -0.02
N ASP A 201 -6.00 -10.52 -0.89
CA ASP A 201 -6.26 -9.10 -1.15
C ASP A 201 -7.56 -8.96 -1.99
N PRO A 202 -8.30 -7.84 -1.89
CA PRO A 202 -9.48 -7.61 -2.71
C PRO A 202 -9.15 -7.65 -4.20
N HIS A 203 -9.95 -8.36 -5.00
CA HIS A 203 -9.74 -8.51 -6.43
C HIS A 203 -9.57 -7.17 -7.15
N GLU A 204 -10.44 -6.21 -6.84
CA GLU A 204 -10.43 -4.85 -7.39
C GLU A 204 -9.21 -4.01 -6.98
N ALA A 205 -8.48 -4.41 -5.94
CA ALA A 205 -7.25 -3.76 -5.51
C ALA A 205 -5.98 -4.34 -6.16
N VAL A 206 -6.11 -5.47 -6.87
CA VAL A 206 -4.99 -6.21 -7.47
C VAL A 206 -5.07 -6.19 -9.00
N PHE A 207 -6.24 -6.55 -9.56
CA PHE A 207 -6.37 -6.82 -10.98
C PHE A 207 -6.88 -5.62 -11.77
N SER A 208 -6.33 -5.41 -12.98
CA SER A 208 -6.60 -4.23 -13.81
C SER A 208 -6.66 -4.58 -15.31
N GLY A 209 -7.61 -5.42 -15.64
CA GLY A 209 -7.86 -5.83 -17.03
C GLY A 209 -6.83 -6.82 -17.60
N PRO A 210 -6.90 -7.08 -18.92
CA PRO A 210 -6.11 -8.13 -19.55
C PRO A 210 -4.60 -7.90 -19.54
N ASP A 211 -4.16 -6.65 -19.47
CA ASP A 211 -2.75 -6.25 -19.49
C ASP A 211 -2.30 -5.48 -18.24
N GLY A 212 -3.16 -5.39 -17.21
CA GLY A 212 -2.86 -4.72 -15.96
C GLY A 212 -2.85 -3.19 -16.04
N MET A 213 -3.30 -2.59 -17.14
CA MET A 213 -3.12 -1.16 -17.40
C MET A 213 -4.41 -0.33 -17.33
N ASP A 214 -5.57 -0.93 -17.10
CA ASP A 214 -6.85 -0.21 -17.21
C ASP A 214 -6.98 0.92 -16.17
N ALA A 215 -6.59 0.67 -14.92
CA ALA A 215 -6.60 1.70 -13.88
C ALA A 215 -5.64 2.86 -14.22
N ILE A 216 -4.42 2.54 -14.68
CA ILE A 216 -3.42 3.56 -15.05
C ILE A 216 -3.91 4.42 -16.22
N ARG A 217 -4.53 3.81 -17.24
CA ARG A 217 -5.15 4.56 -18.36
C ARG A 217 -6.27 5.49 -17.88
N GLY A 218 -7.05 5.06 -16.90
CA GLY A 218 -8.16 5.85 -16.36
C GLY A 218 -7.71 6.97 -15.43
N LEU A 219 -6.72 6.75 -14.57
CA LEU A 219 -6.30 7.75 -13.57
C LEU A 219 -5.42 8.88 -14.15
N VAL A 220 -4.64 8.63 -15.23
CA VAL A 220 -3.75 9.65 -15.79
C VAL A 220 -4.50 10.90 -16.23
N PRO A 221 -5.64 10.84 -16.97
CA PRO A 221 -6.43 12.04 -17.30
C PRO A 221 -7.00 12.75 -16.06
N VAL A 222 -7.37 12.01 -15.02
CA VAL A 222 -7.85 12.58 -13.74
C VAL A 222 -6.72 13.36 -13.07
N ALA A 223 -5.55 12.74 -12.93
CA ALA A 223 -4.37 13.40 -12.38
C ALA A 223 -3.98 14.67 -13.17
N GLU A 224 -4.06 14.59 -14.50
CA GLU A 224 -3.81 15.75 -15.38
C GLU A 224 -4.77 16.91 -15.09
N THR A 225 -6.05 16.62 -14.84
CA THR A 225 -7.07 17.63 -14.53
C THR A 225 -6.85 18.27 -13.15
N LEU A 226 -6.44 17.49 -12.17
CA LEU A 226 -6.28 17.95 -10.78
C LEU A 226 -5.00 18.76 -10.57
N LEU A 227 -3.90 18.34 -11.21
CA LEU A 227 -2.58 18.94 -10.98
C LEU A 227 -2.49 20.37 -11.49
N ARG A 228 -1.89 21.24 -10.69
CA ARG A 228 -1.46 22.57 -11.15
C ARG A 228 -0.25 22.46 -12.12
N PRO A 229 0.01 23.48 -12.95
CA PRO A 229 1.28 23.55 -13.69
C PRO A 229 2.48 23.40 -12.75
N GLY A 230 3.42 22.52 -13.09
CA GLY A 230 4.56 22.16 -12.24
C GLY A 230 4.24 21.26 -11.04
N GLY A 231 3.00 20.81 -10.86
CA GLY A 231 2.64 19.75 -9.92
C GLY A 231 3.11 18.38 -10.43
N TRP A 232 3.16 17.39 -9.55
CA TRP A 232 3.76 16.10 -9.84
C TRP A 232 2.75 14.95 -9.79
N LEU A 233 2.92 13.99 -10.69
CA LEU A 233 2.29 12.68 -10.66
C LEU A 233 3.33 11.62 -10.30
N GLY A 234 3.02 10.73 -9.34
CA GLY A 234 3.78 9.53 -9.04
C GLY A 234 2.88 8.31 -9.02
N VAL A 235 3.16 7.31 -9.87
CA VAL A 235 2.33 6.10 -10.02
C VAL A 235 3.18 4.85 -9.85
N GLU A 236 2.72 3.92 -9.01
CA GLU A 236 3.26 2.56 -8.92
C GLU A 236 2.70 1.70 -10.06
N HIS A 237 3.50 0.75 -10.54
CA HIS A 237 3.15 -0.18 -11.61
C HIS A 237 3.93 -1.49 -11.45
N ASP A 238 3.55 -2.53 -12.19
CA ASP A 238 4.32 -3.75 -12.28
C ASP A 238 5.66 -3.51 -12.99
N ASP A 239 6.74 -4.20 -12.57
CA ASP A 239 8.08 -4.02 -13.15
C ASP A 239 8.13 -4.35 -14.65
N ALA A 240 7.22 -5.16 -15.16
CA ALA A 240 7.07 -5.46 -16.58
C ALA A 240 6.34 -4.35 -17.37
N THR A 241 5.62 -3.44 -16.70
CA THR A 241 4.78 -2.42 -17.37
C THR A 241 5.35 -0.99 -17.36
N SER A 242 6.60 -0.79 -16.93
CA SER A 242 7.25 0.54 -16.87
C SER A 242 7.15 1.30 -18.20
N GLN A 243 7.47 0.65 -19.31
CA GLN A 243 7.40 1.29 -20.64
C GLN A 243 5.96 1.66 -21.01
N SER A 244 5.00 0.80 -20.75
CA SER A 244 3.58 1.03 -21.04
C SER A 244 3.03 2.18 -20.22
N THR A 245 3.34 2.24 -18.92
CA THR A 245 2.94 3.33 -18.03
C THR A 245 3.50 4.67 -18.49
N ARG A 246 4.79 4.71 -18.86
CA ARG A 246 5.41 5.91 -19.42
C ARG A 246 4.76 6.35 -20.75
N ALA A 247 4.42 5.38 -21.61
CA ALA A 247 3.75 5.67 -22.86
C ALA A 247 2.34 6.26 -22.64
N VAL A 248 1.57 5.76 -21.67
CA VAL A 248 0.25 6.31 -21.32
C VAL A 248 0.37 7.76 -20.83
N ILE A 249 1.30 8.04 -19.92
CA ILE A 249 1.51 9.40 -19.40
C ILE A 249 1.99 10.35 -20.51
N ALA A 250 2.94 9.93 -21.36
CA ALA A 250 3.41 10.74 -22.47
C ALA A 250 2.33 11.03 -23.53
N ALA A 251 1.44 10.07 -23.77
CA ALA A 251 0.36 10.20 -24.75
C ALA A 251 -0.73 11.19 -24.33
N SER A 252 -0.88 11.51 -23.05
CA SER A 252 -1.83 12.53 -22.58
C SER A 252 -1.44 13.93 -23.05
N GLY A 253 -0.16 14.19 -23.24
CA GLY A 253 0.37 15.47 -23.71
C GLY A 253 0.46 16.55 -22.62
N GLY A 254 -0.05 16.32 -21.43
CA GLY A 254 -0.07 17.30 -20.33
C GLY A 254 1.09 17.19 -19.35
N PHE A 255 2.01 16.24 -19.57
CA PHE A 255 3.13 15.99 -18.64
C PHE A 255 4.49 16.16 -19.34
N SER A 256 5.53 16.45 -18.54
CA SER A 256 6.92 16.32 -18.93
C SER A 256 7.26 14.89 -19.33
N ALA A 257 8.47 14.66 -19.89
CA ALA A 257 8.95 13.32 -20.16
C ALA A 257 8.87 12.46 -18.86
N PRO A 258 8.12 11.32 -18.86
CA PRO A 258 7.99 10.50 -17.68
C PRO A 258 9.30 9.80 -17.32
N GLU A 259 9.71 9.89 -16.06
CA GLU A 259 10.94 9.30 -15.54
C GLU A 259 10.64 8.09 -14.68
N PRO A 260 11.37 6.96 -14.84
CA PRO A 260 11.21 5.82 -13.96
C PRO A 260 11.88 6.09 -12.60
N LEU A 261 11.20 5.67 -11.52
CA LEU A 261 11.78 5.61 -10.19
C LEU A 261 11.93 4.13 -9.81
N ARG A 262 13.06 3.78 -9.18
CA ARG A 262 13.40 2.39 -8.86
C ARG A 262 13.18 2.10 -7.38
N ASP A 263 12.74 0.88 -7.09
CA ASP A 263 12.71 0.35 -5.74
C ASP A 263 14.14 0.09 -5.19
N LEU A 264 14.22 -0.32 -3.93
CA LEU A 264 15.51 -0.62 -3.28
C LEU A 264 16.23 -1.83 -3.89
N ALA A 265 15.53 -2.70 -4.64
CA ALA A 265 16.10 -3.81 -5.39
C ALA A 265 16.56 -3.38 -6.81
N GLY A 266 16.38 -2.11 -7.19
CA GLY A 266 16.76 -1.56 -8.47
C GLY A 266 15.78 -1.81 -9.62
N ARG A 267 14.57 -2.31 -9.34
CA ARG A 267 13.52 -2.54 -10.33
C ARG A 267 12.74 -1.25 -10.57
N GLU A 268 12.34 -1.00 -11.81
CA GLU A 268 11.44 0.09 -12.15
C GLU A 268 10.03 -0.26 -11.68
N ARG A 269 9.58 0.36 -10.60
CA ARG A 269 8.28 0.14 -9.99
C ARG A 269 7.39 1.36 -10.00
N PHE A 270 7.95 2.52 -10.32
CA PHE A 270 7.22 3.78 -10.28
C PHE A 270 7.58 4.63 -11.50
N VAL A 271 6.63 5.47 -11.91
CA VAL A 271 6.86 6.52 -12.90
C VAL A 271 6.44 7.85 -12.31
N CYS A 272 7.31 8.85 -12.48
CA CYS A 272 7.06 10.22 -12.04
C CYS A 272 7.08 11.17 -13.25
N ALA A 273 6.18 12.17 -13.25
CA ALA A 273 6.14 13.21 -14.27
C ALA A 273 5.59 14.51 -13.70
N SER A 274 6.09 15.66 -14.17
CA SER A 274 5.53 16.95 -13.78
C SER A 274 4.49 17.42 -14.82
N LYS A 275 3.44 18.09 -14.33
CA LYS A 275 2.43 18.76 -15.17
C LYS A 275 3.06 19.94 -15.91
N LEU A 276 2.83 20.05 -17.22
CA LEU A 276 3.27 21.16 -18.08
C LEU A 276 2.51 22.45 -17.82
#